data_b81804b5a9f521fd4c94d71338633217
#
_entry.id   b81804b5a9f521fd4c94d71338633217
#
_cell.length_a   1.000
_cell.length_b   1.000
_cell.length_c   1.000
_cell.angle_alpha   90.00
_cell.angle_beta   90.00
_cell.angle_gamma   90.00
#
_symmetry.space_group_name_H-M   'P 1'
#
loop_
_entity.id
_entity.type
_entity.pdbx_description
1 polymer ?
#
loop_
_entity_poly.entity_id
_entity_poly.type
_entity_poly.pdbx_seq_one_letter_code
_entity_poly.pdbx_strand_id
1 'polypeptide(L)'
;QDMRSWETWPEEIRLRRPGAAETYAVRLGDDVHFFIYLQYLFFGQWDALRSYVHALGLEIIGDLPIYVPLDSADVWSHPENFQLTRSRRPRVVAGCPPDGFSRNGQFWGNPIYDWDHMAARGFDWWLERVGAAGRSFDVVRIDHFRGIESYWCIPGANRTARCGKWVQGPSSALVDAIKTAYPHIDFIAEDLGFLTPEVLKLVEYSGFPGMKVLEFAFDPREPSNYLPHNYTENCICYTGTHDNETLMQFCENLSPESDAYAREYLGIGPDDDLPDAIIDAGMQSKANLFVAQIQDYLRLGAEARMNEPGTLKPQNWRWRLTPGQLTDALAEKIARLTNAAKRV
;
A
#
# COMPACT_ATOMS: atom_id res chain seq x y z
N GLN A 1 1.26 28.15 -11.90
CA GLN A 1 1.87 28.22 -10.55
C GLN A 1 3.17 27.39 -10.44
N ASP A 2 3.84 27.15 -11.56
CA ASP A 2 5.17 26.53 -11.66
C ASP A 2 5.28 25.17 -10.91
N MET A 3 4.19 24.39 -10.84
CA MET A 3 4.12 23.10 -10.11
C MET A 3 4.47 23.23 -8.63
N ARG A 4 4.28 24.39 -8.02
CA ARG A 4 4.53 24.59 -6.58
C ARG A 4 3.39 24.03 -5.75
N SER A 5 3.73 23.50 -4.58
CA SER A 5 2.75 23.10 -3.56
C SER A 5 1.77 24.25 -3.26
N TRP A 6 0.49 23.93 -3.09
CA TRP A 6 -0.56 24.88 -2.74
C TRP A 6 -0.24 25.64 -1.43
N GLU A 7 0.59 25.09 -0.56
CA GLU A 7 1.04 25.75 0.67
C GLU A 7 1.77 27.07 0.41
N THR A 8 2.36 27.23 -0.77
CA THR A 8 3.12 28.40 -1.19
C THR A 8 2.31 29.36 -2.08
N TRP A 9 1.05 29.04 -2.37
CA TRP A 9 0.19 29.88 -3.22
C TRP A 9 -0.21 31.18 -2.51
N PRO A 10 -0.64 32.21 -3.24
CA PRO A 10 -1.25 33.42 -2.67
C PRO A 10 -2.36 33.08 -1.68
N GLU A 11 -2.49 33.88 -0.63
CA GLU A 11 -3.36 33.54 0.52
C GLU A 11 -4.81 33.30 0.10
N GLU A 12 -5.34 34.11 -0.81
CA GLU A 12 -6.73 34.01 -1.26
C GLU A 12 -7.06 32.64 -1.85
N ILE A 13 -6.19 32.10 -2.72
CA ILE A 13 -6.39 30.77 -3.31
C ILE A 13 -5.93 29.64 -2.38
N ARG A 14 -4.83 29.85 -1.63
CA ARG A 14 -4.35 28.88 -0.65
C ARG A 14 -5.40 28.55 0.41
N LEU A 15 -6.09 29.59 0.92
CA LEU A 15 -7.15 29.44 1.92
C LEU A 15 -8.55 29.26 1.31
N ARG A 16 -8.65 29.26 -0.03
CA ARG A 16 -9.93 29.17 -0.76
C ARG A 16 -10.94 30.23 -0.26
N ARG A 17 -10.50 31.49 -0.21
CA ARG A 17 -11.40 32.61 0.09
C ARG A 17 -12.58 32.60 -0.91
N PRO A 18 -13.77 33.03 -0.55
CA PRO A 18 -14.92 33.07 -1.43
C PRO A 18 -14.59 33.72 -2.78
N GLY A 19 -14.93 33.07 -3.90
CA GLY A 19 -14.67 33.53 -5.27
C GLY A 19 -13.22 33.34 -5.75
N ALA A 20 -12.27 32.93 -4.90
CA ALA A 20 -10.88 32.77 -5.32
C ALA A 20 -10.69 31.59 -6.29
N ALA A 21 -11.31 30.45 -6.02
CA ALA A 21 -11.19 29.27 -6.90
C ALA A 21 -11.71 29.57 -8.30
N GLU A 22 -12.86 30.23 -8.41
CA GLU A 22 -13.47 30.63 -9.67
C GLU A 22 -12.59 31.64 -10.41
N THR A 23 -12.05 32.63 -9.71
CA THR A 23 -11.15 33.64 -10.31
C THR A 23 -9.90 32.97 -10.89
N TYR A 24 -9.28 32.05 -10.13
CA TYR A 24 -8.09 31.34 -10.62
C TYR A 24 -8.42 30.32 -11.71
N ALA A 25 -9.59 29.67 -11.68
CA ALA A 25 -10.04 28.79 -12.76
C ALA A 25 -10.17 29.53 -14.08
N VAL A 26 -10.70 30.77 -14.08
CA VAL A 26 -10.76 31.61 -15.27
C VAL A 26 -9.34 32.04 -15.71
N ARG A 27 -8.52 32.52 -14.76
CA ARG A 27 -7.17 32.99 -15.04
C ARG A 27 -6.23 31.91 -15.59
N LEU A 28 -6.37 30.68 -15.13
CA LEU A 28 -5.54 29.53 -15.48
C LEU A 28 -6.33 28.52 -16.34
N GLY A 29 -7.33 28.98 -17.08
CA GLY A 29 -8.25 28.14 -17.81
C GLY A 29 -7.58 27.10 -18.70
N ASP A 30 -6.57 27.51 -19.47
CA ASP A 30 -5.84 26.61 -20.37
C ASP A 30 -5.08 25.51 -19.59
N ASP A 31 -4.41 25.90 -18.49
CA ASP A 31 -3.71 24.93 -17.64
C ASP A 31 -4.71 23.95 -16.98
N VAL A 32 -5.84 24.45 -16.46
CA VAL A 32 -6.90 23.62 -15.86
C VAL A 32 -7.45 22.64 -16.89
N HIS A 33 -7.78 23.12 -18.10
CA HIS A 33 -8.28 22.27 -19.18
C HIS A 33 -7.24 21.24 -19.62
N PHE A 34 -5.96 21.60 -19.64
CA PHE A 34 -4.88 20.65 -19.94
C PHE A 34 -4.85 19.48 -18.93
N PHE A 35 -4.90 19.77 -17.63
CA PHE A 35 -4.91 18.69 -16.62
C PHE A 35 -6.21 17.87 -16.66
N ILE A 36 -7.38 18.48 -16.92
CA ILE A 36 -8.62 17.74 -17.13
C ILE A 36 -8.49 16.82 -18.35
N TYR A 37 -7.89 17.30 -19.44
CA TYR A 37 -7.67 16.50 -20.64
C TYR A 37 -6.71 15.31 -20.37
N LEU A 38 -5.66 15.51 -19.57
CA LEU A 38 -4.78 14.40 -19.17
C LEU A 38 -5.55 13.33 -18.38
N GLN A 39 -6.42 13.73 -17.46
CA GLN A 39 -7.27 12.78 -16.72
C GLN A 39 -8.23 12.05 -17.66
N TYR A 40 -8.84 12.75 -18.60
CA TYR A 40 -9.72 12.13 -19.61
C TYR A 40 -8.96 11.07 -20.44
N LEU A 41 -7.75 11.39 -20.92
CA LEU A 41 -6.92 10.44 -21.65
C LEU A 41 -6.53 9.24 -20.79
N PHE A 42 -6.11 9.51 -19.55
CA PHE A 42 -5.72 8.45 -18.62
C PHE A 42 -6.86 7.47 -18.38
N PHE A 43 -8.04 7.96 -18.01
CA PHE A 43 -9.16 7.09 -17.71
C PHE A 43 -9.65 6.35 -18.97
N GLY A 44 -9.64 6.98 -20.14
CA GLY A 44 -9.96 6.30 -21.38
C GLY A 44 -9.01 5.13 -21.71
N GLN A 45 -7.71 5.30 -21.46
CA GLN A 45 -6.71 4.26 -21.63
C GLN A 45 -6.83 3.18 -20.53
N TRP A 46 -7.08 3.60 -19.29
CA TRP A 46 -7.25 2.69 -18.17
C TRP A 46 -8.48 1.79 -18.35
N ASP A 47 -9.60 2.35 -18.74
CA ASP A 47 -10.84 1.59 -18.99
C ASP A 47 -10.67 0.58 -20.13
N ALA A 48 -9.93 0.96 -21.19
CA ALA A 48 -9.59 0.04 -22.28
C ALA A 48 -8.71 -1.11 -21.79
N LEU A 49 -7.66 -0.81 -20.99
CA LEU A 49 -6.79 -1.83 -20.41
C LEU A 49 -7.58 -2.75 -19.46
N ARG A 50 -8.40 -2.19 -18.58
CA ARG A 50 -9.23 -2.95 -17.63
C ARG A 50 -10.20 -3.89 -18.37
N SER A 51 -10.83 -3.39 -19.41
CA SER A 51 -11.71 -4.20 -20.25
C SER A 51 -10.97 -5.37 -20.93
N TYR A 52 -9.75 -5.14 -21.38
CA TYR A 52 -8.89 -6.18 -21.94
C TYR A 52 -8.51 -7.24 -20.89
N VAL A 53 -8.11 -6.81 -19.69
CA VAL A 53 -7.78 -7.70 -18.57
C VAL A 53 -8.99 -8.57 -18.18
N HIS A 54 -10.18 -7.98 -18.07
CA HIS A 54 -11.42 -8.71 -17.77
C HIS A 54 -11.80 -9.71 -18.87
N ALA A 55 -11.57 -9.37 -20.13
CA ALA A 55 -11.83 -10.30 -21.24
C ALA A 55 -10.93 -11.55 -21.18
N LEU A 56 -9.81 -11.49 -20.47
CA LEU A 56 -8.92 -12.62 -20.18
C LEU A 56 -9.29 -13.36 -18.88
N GLY A 57 -10.35 -12.95 -18.17
CA GLY A 57 -10.75 -13.52 -16.87
C GLY A 57 -9.82 -13.15 -15.73
N LEU A 58 -9.09 -12.04 -15.85
CA LEU A 58 -8.17 -11.54 -14.84
C LEU A 58 -8.77 -10.33 -14.09
N GLU A 59 -8.26 -10.08 -12.88
CA GLU A 59 -8.66 -8.97 -12.03
C GLU A 59 -7.46 -8.06 -11.73
N ILE A 60 -7.73 -6.81 -11.38
CA ILE A 60 -6.72 -5.82 -11.01
C ILE A 60 -6.86 -5.51 -9.52
N ILE A 61 -5.79 -5.75 -8.76
CA ILE A 61 -5.68 -5.34 -7.36
C ILE A 61 -5.04 -3.95 -7.33
N GLY A 62 -5.75 -2.98 -6.75
CA GLY A 62 -5.25 -1.63 -6.55
C GLY A 62 -4.87 -1.36 -5.11
N ASP A 63 -4.09 -0.31 -4.90
CA ASP A 63 -3.62 0.10 -3.59
C ASP A 63 -4.23 1.45 -3.17
N LEU A 64 -4.74 1.52 -1.95
CA LEU A 64 -5.35 2.70 -1.37
C LEU A 64 -4.57 3.10 -0.11
N PRO A 65 -3.59 4.02 -0.21
CA PRO A 65 -2.87 4.50 0.96
C PRO A 65 -3.83 5.09 2.00
N ILE A 66 -3.67 4.76 3.28
CA ILE A 66 -4.57 5.30 4.31
C ILE A 66 -4.55 6.84 4.34
N TYR A 67 -3.39 7.46 4.17
CA TYR A 67 -3.25 8.91 4.19
C TYR A 67 -3.03 9.49 2.80
N VAL A 68 -3.27 10.80 2.70
CA VAL A 68 -2.94 11.61 1.52
C VAL A 68 -1.83 12.60 1.87
N PRO A 69 -0.97 12.99 0.91
CA PRO A 69 0.07 13.98 1.17
C PRO A 69 -0.51 15.37 1.45
N LEU A 70 0.20 16.17 2.24
CA LEU A 70 -0.23 17.53 2.60
C LEU A 70 -0.48 18.41 1.38
N ASP A 71 0.36 18.29 0.35
CA ASP A 71 0.26 19.07 -0.88
C ASP A 71 -0.75 18.52 -1.91
N SER A 72 -1.56 17.53 -1.51
CA SER A 72 -2.63 16.98 -2.36
C SER A 72 -3.76 17.97 -2.61
N ALA A 73 -4.51 17.73 -3.69
CA ALA A 73 -5.76 18.42 -3.98
C ALA A 73 -6.80 18.17 -2.87
N ASP A 74 -6.81 16.98 -2.27
CA ASP A 74 -7.72 16.60 -1.20
C ASP A 74 -7.60 17.51 0.03
N VAL A 75 -6.37 17.69 0.53
CA VAL A 75 -6.12 18.56 1.69
C VAL A 75 -6.43 20.03 1.37
N TRP A 76 -6.14 20.47 0.15
CA TRP A 76 -6.47 21.84 -0.26
C TRP A 76 -7.97 22.06 -0.42
N SER A 77 -8.71 21.09 -1.00
CA SER A 77 -10.15 21.22 -1.29
C SER A 77 -11.04 20.92 -0.08
N HIS A 78 -10.64 19.99 0.79
CA HIS A 78 -11.41 19.51 1.94
C HIS A 78 -10.61 19.59 3.26
N PRO A 79 -10.08 20.78 3.61
CA PRO A 79 -9.21 20.93 4.79
C PRO A 79 -9.91 20.63 6.12
N GLU A 80 -11.24 20.66 6.15
CA GLU A 80 -12.08 20.31 7.30
C GLU A 80 -11.95 18.84 7.70
N ASN A 81 -11.55 17.99 6.78
CA ASN A 81 -11.34 16.57 7.03
C ASN A 81 -10.00 16.26 7.72
N PHE A 82 -9.18 17.27 7.98
CA PHE A 82 -7.82 17.08 8.49
C PHE A 82 -7.56 17.97 9.70
N GLN A 83 -6.73 17.49 10.64
CA GLN A 83 -6.34 18.24 11.83
C GLN A 83 -5.36 19.38 11.49
N LEU A 84 -5.86 20.44 10.90
CA LEU A 84 -5.09 21.60 10.47
C LEU A 84 -5.30 22.81 11.39
N THR A 85 -4.33 23.73 11.37
CA THR A 85 -4.49 25.07 11.93
C THR A 85 -5.32 25.95 10.98
N ARG A 86 -5.70 27.16 11.45
CA ARG A 86 -6.36 28.16 10.57
C ARG A 86 -5.53 28.57 9.36
N SER A 87 -4.19 28.47 9.46
CA SER A 87 -3.27 28.71 8.33
C SER A 87 -3.02 27.48 7.48
N ARG A 88 -3.79 26.40 7.70
CA ARG A 88 -3.71 25.11 7.00
C ARG A 88 -2.40 24.35 7.16
N ARG A 89 -1.70 24.56 8.26
CA ARG A 89 -0.56 23.73 8.66
C ARG A 89 -1.03 22.55 9.50
N PRO A 90 -0.47 21.35 9.30
CA PRO A 90 -0.82 20.21 10.16
C PRO A 90 -0.54 20.51 11.65
N ARG A 91 -1.52 20.23 12.51
CA ARG A 91 -1.32 20.21 13.96
C ARG A 91 -0.54 18.96 14.36
N VAL A 92 -0.86 17.89 13.69
CA VAL A 92 -0.29 16.56 13.88
C VAL A 92 -0.13 15.88 12.52
N VAL A 93 0.83 14.97 12.43
CA VAL A 93 1.13 14.20 11.23
C VAL A 93 1.29 12.72 11.54
N ALA A 94 1.13 11.90 10.52
CA ALA A 94 1.26 10.45 10.58
C ALA A 94 2.71 9.98 10.50
N GLY A 95 2.93 8.77 10.98
CA GLY A 95 4.17 8.02 10.90
C GLY A 95 4.08 6.69 11.64
N CYS A 96 5.23 6.07 11.86
CA CYS A 96 5.37 4.89 12.72
C CYS A 96 6.34 5.18 13.86
N PRO A 97 6.15 4.57 15.06
CA PRO A 97 7.08 4.71 16.16
C PRO A 97 8.45 4.12 15.82
N PRO A 98 9.50 4.46 16.59
CA PRO A 98 10.75 3.72 16.57
C PRO A 98 10.54 2.23 16.82
N ASP A 99 11.23 1.40 16.03
CA ASP A 99 11.21 -0.05 16.11
C ASP A 99 12.62 -0.64 15.91
N GLY A 100 12.73 -1.97 15.74
CA GLY A 100 13.97 -2.65 15.46
C GLY A 100 14.62 -2.29 14.13
N PHE A 101 13.86 -1.80 13.17
CA PHE A 101 14.31 -1.43 11.83
C PHE A 101 14.64 0.07 11.72
N SER A 102 13.94 0.93 12.47
CA SER A 102 14.13 2.38 12.41
C SER A 102 14.24 3.00 13.80
N ARG A 103 15.46 3.35 14.20
CA ARG A 103 15.76 4.01 15.50
C ARG A 103 15.01 5.34 15.71
N ASN A 104 14.60 6.01 14.64
CA ASN A 104 13.90 7.28 14.67
C ASN A 104 12.39 7.12 14.37
N GLY A 105 11.94 5.90 14.10
CA GLY A 105 10.64 5.65 13.50
C GLY A 105 10.57 6.18 12.06
N GLN A 106 9.40 6.08 11.47
CA GLN A 106 9.14 6.61 10.13
C GLN A 106 8.30 7.88 10.25
N PHE A 107 8.84 9.00 9.80
CA PHE A 107 8.13 10.28 9.72
C PHE A 107 7.52 10.45 8.33
N TRP A 108 6.24 10.16 8.17
CA TRP A 108 5.56 10.26 6.87
C TRP A 108 5.15 11.70 6.52
N GLY A 109 4.77 12.48 7.53
CA GLY A 109 4.41 13.89 7.34
C GLY A 109 3.00 14.13 6.79
N ASN A 110 2.23 13.08 6.48
CA ASN A 110 0.84 13.19 6.05
C ASN A 110 -0.02 13.79 7.17
N PRO A 111 -0.95 14.73 6.88
CA PRO A 111 -1.86 15.24 7.90
C PRO A 111 -2.80 14.15 8.40
N ILE A 112 -3.04 14.13 9.70
CA ILE A 112 -4.01 13.22 10.34
C ILE A 112 -5.43 13.72 10.05
N TYR A 113 -6.34 12.78 9.81
CA TYR A 113 -7.77 13.04 9.64
C TYR A 113 -8.42 13.58 10.92
N ASP A 114 -9.44 14.41 10.77
CA ASP A 114 -10.40 14.74 11.82
C ASP A 114 -11.51 13.66 11.79
N TRP A 115 -11.25 12.56 12.49
CA TRP A 115 -12.14 11.41 12.46
C TRP A 115 -13.52 11.70 13.09
N ASP A 116 -13.60 12.62 14.07
CA ASP A 116 -14.87 13.02 14.65
C ASP A 116 -15.71 13.80 13.63
N HIS A 117 -15.09 14.71 12.89
CA HIS A 117 -15.75 15.43 11.79
C HIS A 117 -16.24 14.47 10.71
N MET A 118 -15.37 13.54 10.28
CA MET A 118 -15.74 12.55 9.25
C MET A 118 -16.86 11.61 9.71
N ALA A 119 -16.81 11.14 10.97
CA ALA A 119 -17.86 10.27 11.52
C ALA A 119 -19.21 10.98 11.59
N ALA A 120 -19.24 12.27 12.00
CA ALA A 120 -20.44 13.08 12.01
C ALA A 120 -21.10 13.26 10.63
N ARG A 121 -20.32 13.05 9.56
CA ARG A 121 -20.77 13.09 8.16
C ARG A 121 -20.95 11.70 7.54
N GLY A 122 -20.89 10.62 8.32
CA GLY A 122 -20.99 9.25 7.83
C GLY A 122 -19.83 8.82 6.95
N PHE A 123 -18.64 9.41 7.15
CA PHE A 123 -17.42 9.14 6.38
C PHE A 123 -17.53 9.43 4.88
N ASP A 124 -18.37 10.39 4.46
CA ASP A 124 -18.67 10.69 3.07
C ASP A 124 -17.42 10.80 2.17
N TRP A 125 -16.41 11.55 2.59
CA TRP A 125 -15.16 11.70 1.83
C TRP A 125 -14.40 10.36 1.68
N TRP A 126 -14.36 9.54 2.73
CA TRP A 126 -13.74 8.22 2.66
C TRP A 126 -14.49 7.27 1.72
N LEU A 127 -15.82 7.32 1.77
CA LEU A 127 -16.65 6.53 0.86
C LEU A 127 -16.46 6.95 -0.59
N GLU A 128 -16.39 8.26 -0.88
CA GLU A 128 -16.06 8.74 -2.23
C GLU A 128 -14.70 8.23 -2.71
N ARG A 129 -13.69 8.24 -1.84
CA ARG A 129 -12.34 7.76 -2.14
C ARG A 129 -12.32 6.26 -2.40
N VAL A 130 -12.98 5.46 -1.58
CA VAL A 130 -13.13 4.01 -1.78
C VAL A 130 -13.91 3.72 -3.07
N GLY A 131 -14.99 4.44 -3.32
CA GLY A 131 -15.76 4.30 -4.55
C GLY A 131 -14.96 4.66 -5.80
N ALA A 132 -14.07 5.66 -5.72
CA ALA A 132 -13.15 5.99 -6.81
C ALA A 132 -12.14 4.87 -7.07
N ALA A 133 -11.59 4.27 -5.99
CA ALA A 133 -10.71 3.12 -6.10
C ALA A 133 -11.43 1.91 -6.73
N GLY A 134 -12.65 1.59 -6.27
CA GLY A 134 -13.45 0.47 -6.80
C GLY A 134 -13.92 0.65 -8.25
N ARG A 135 -13.96 1.89 -8.76
CA ARG A 135 -14.15 2.11 -10.21
C ARG A 135 -12.90 1.78 -11.03
N SER A 136 -11.74 1.87 -10.42
CA SER A 136 -10.47 1.63 -11.10
C SER A 136 -9.96 0.20 -10.93
N PHE A 137 -10.28 -0.45 -9.82
CA PHE A 137 -9.74 -1.75 -9.41
C PHE A 137 -10.87 -2.71 -9.05
N ASP A 138 -10.61 -3.99 -9.13
CA ASP A 138 -11.57 -5.04 -8.77
C ASP A 138 -11.44 -5.41 -7.29
N VAL A 139 -10.20 -5.40 -6.79
CA VAL A 139 -9.87 -5.59 -5.38
C VAL A 139 -9.08 -4.38 -4.89
N VAL A 140 -9.37 -3.88 -3.69
CA VAL A 140 -8.72 -2.69 -3.12
C VAL A 140 -7.93 -3.09 -1.86
N ARG A 141 -6.61 -3.02 -1.94
CA ARG A 141 -5.75 -3.14 -0.75
C ARG A 141 -5.77 -1.82 0.03
N ILE A 142 -6.21 -1.86 1.27
CA ILE A 142 -6.13 -0.71 2.17
C ILE A 142 -4.77 -0.77 2.87
N ASP A 143 -3.89 0.13 2.45
CA ASP A 143 -2.55 0.27 2.99
C ASP A 143 -2.60 0.80 4.43
N HIS A 144 -1.72 0.28 5.30
CA HIS A 144 -1.66 0.60 6.71
C HIS A 144 -3.03 0.47 7.44
N PHE A 145 -3.74 -0.64 7.21
CA PHE A 145 -5.08 -0.89 7.76
C PHE A 145 -5.12 -0.76 9.29
N ARG A 146 -4.03 -1.08 9.99
CA ARG A 146 -3.94 -0.87 11.43
C ARG A 146 -4.22 0.58 11.87
N GLY A 147 -3.95 1.56 11.01
CA GLY A 147 -4.22 2.99 11.26
C GLY A 147 -5.69 3.31 11.41
N ILE A 148 -6.59 2.42 10.97
CA ILE A 148 -8.04 2.52 11.19
C ILE A 148 -8.37 2.19 12.65
N GLU A 149 -7.63 1.27 13.29
CA GLU A 149 -7.80 0.95 14.72
C GLU A 149 -7.11 1.99 15.58
N SER A 150 -5.80 2.18 15.40
CA SER A 150 -5.00 3.20 16.08
C SER A 150 -3.81 3.63 15.22
N TYR A 151 -3.49 4.90 15.27
CA TYR A 151 -2.44 5.51 14.47
C TYR A 151 -1.40 6.24 15.32
N TRP A 152 -0.15 6.26 14.84
CA TRP A 152 0.93 7.00 15.48
C TRP A 152 0.84 8.47 15.12
N CYS A 153 0.49 9.29 16.11
CA CYS A 153 0.24 10.72 15.98
C CYS A 153 1.46 11.52 16.45
N ILE A 154 2.09 12.26 15.55
CA ILE A 154 3.30 13.03 15.78
C ILE A 154 2.95 14.53 15.76
N PRO A 155 3.40 15.35 16.73
CA PRO A 155 3.20 16.81 16.66
C PRO A 155 3.77 17.39 15.36
N GLY A 156 3.00 18.23 14.66
CA GLY A 156 3.35 18.74 13.32
C GLY A 156 4.62 19.60 13.25
N ALA A 157 5.13 20.07 14.39
CA ALA A 157 6.40 20.78 14.49
C ALA A 157 7.63 19.86 14.53
N ASN A 158 7.44 18.56 14.76
CA ASN A 158 8.53 17.57 14.85
C ASN A 158 9.09 17.23 13.47
N ARG A 159 10.31 16.69 13.49
CA ARG A 159 11.03 16.23 12.27
C ARG A 159 11.35 14.74 12.31
N THR A 160 10.96 14.05 13.40
CA THR A 160 11.17 12.61 13.59
C THR A 160 9.94 12.00 14.24
N ALA A 161 9.77 10.70 14.14
CA ALA A 161 8.64 9.99 14.73
C ALA A 161 8.84 9.62 16.21
N ARG A 162 9.96 9.98 16.84
CA ARG A 162 10.31 9.59 18.23
C ARG A 162 9.30 10.09 19.27
N CYS A 163 8.76 11.28 19.09
CA CYS A 163 7.88 11.93 20.07
C CYS A 163 6.43 11.93 19.55
N GLY A 164 5.89 10.76 19.31
CA GLY A 164 4.49 10.55 18.98
C GLY A 164 3.72 9.87 20.11
N LYS A 165 2.45 9.61 19.87
CA LYS A 165 1.58 8.79 20.70
C LYS A 165 0.59 8.02 19.87
N TRP A 166 0.17 6.86 20.36
CA TRP A 166 -0.95 6.13 19.77
C TRP A 166 -2.27 6.86 20.08
N VAL A 167 -3.08 7.00 19.05
CA VAL A 167 -4.42 7.60 19.13
C VAL A 167 -5.40 6.66 18.46
N GLN A 168 -6.57 6.46 19.09
CA GLN A 168 -7.63 5.62 18.56
C GLN A 168 -8.18 6.20 17.26
N GLY A 169 -8.34 5.31 16.26
CA GLY A 169 -8.98 5.60 14.99
C GLY A 169 -10.50 5.34 15.01
N PRO A 170 -11.16 5.42 13.85
CA PRO A 170 -12.60 5.19 13.72
C PRO A 170 -12.99 3.71 13.87
N SER A 171 -12.04 2.78 13.83
CA SER A 171 -12.21 1.35 14.06
C SER A 171 -13.34 0.74 13.21
N SER A 172 -14.22 -0.07 13.82
CA SER A 172 -15.32 -0.75 13.14
C SER A 172 -16.30 0.21 12.45
N ALA A 173 -16.46 1.44 12.95
CA ALA A 173 -17.40 2.39 12.36
C ALA A 173 -17.07 2.74 10.89
N LEU A 174 -15.78 2.92 10.55
CA LEU A 174 -15.37 3.12 9.16
C LEU A 174 -15.50 1.83 8.34
N VAL A 175 -15.13 0.69 8.91
CA VAL A 175 -15.26 -0.63 8.24
C VAL A 175 -16.71 -0.90 7.87
N ASP A 176 -17.65 -0.66 8.80
CA ASP A 176 -19.08 -0.85 8.57
C ASP A 176 -19.63 0.09 7.49
N ALA A 177 -19.20 1.35 7.51
CA ALA A 177 -19.58 2.32 6.48
C ALA A 177 -19.10 1.87 5.08
N ILE A 178 -17.85 1.41 4.96
CA ILE A 178 -17.29 0.90 3.69
C ILE A 178 -18.06 -0.34 3.23
N LYS A 179 -18.23 -1.35 4.08
CA LYS A 179 -18.94 -2.60 3.73
C LYS A 179 -20.41 -2.35 3.35
N THR A 180 -21.03 -1.39 4.01
CA THR A 180 -22.42 -1.02 3.71
C THR A 180 -22.55 -0.32 2.36
N ALA A 181 -21.64 0.61 2.06
CA ALA A 181 -21.66 1.37 0.83
C ALA A 181 -21.21 0.56 -0.41
N TYR A 182 -20.26 -0.36 -0.21
CA TYR A 182 -19.60 -1.09 -1.29
C TYR A 182 -19.53 -2.60 -1.04
N PRO A 183 -20.68 -3.29 -0.91
CA PRO A 183 -20.73 -4.74 -0.62
C PRO A 183 -20.20 -5.61 -1.76
N HIS A 184 -19.92 -5.03 -2.93
CA HIS A 184 -19.46 -5.71 -4.14
C HIS A 184 -17.96 -5.47 -4.43
N ILE A 185 -17.28 -4.70 -3.60
CA ILE A 185 -15.82 -4.49 -3.73
C ILE A 185 -15.13 -5.43 -2.75
N ASP A 186 -14.15 -6.17 -3.23
CA ASP A 186 -13.28 -6.98 -2.39
C ASP A 186 -12.14 -6.12 -1.85
N PHE A 187 -11.79 -6.35 -0.58
CA PHE A 187 -10.75 -5.59 0.11
C PHE A 187 -9.68 -6.51 0.66
N ILE A 188 -8.46 -5.97 0.75
CA ILE A 188 -7.32 -6.58 1.44
C ILE A 188 -6.90 -5.63 2.56
N ALA A 189 -6.70 -6.15 3.77
CA ALA A 189 -6.17 -5.38 4.87
C ALA A 189 -4.64 -5.53 4.93
N GLU A 190 -3.91 -4.43 4.76
CA GLU A 190 -2.47 -4.46 5.05
C GLU A 190 -2.29 -4.43 6.57
N ASP A 191 -1.98 -5.59 7.13
CA ASP A 191 -1.79 -5.85 8.56
C ASP A 191 -0.33 -6.24 8.87
N LEU A 192 0.62 -5.56 8.25
CA LEU A 192 2.05 -5.77 8.47
C LEU A 192 2.59 -4.95 9.67
N GLY A 193 3.74 -5.34 10.19
CA GLY A 193 4.44 -4.66 11.27
C GLY A 193 3.91 -5.02 12.67
N PHE A 194 3.92 -4.05 13.59
CA PHE A 194 3.55 -4.29 14.98
C PHE A 194 2.03 -4.36 15.14
N LEU A 195 1.51 -5.56 15.41
CA LEU A 195 0.08 -5.81 15.56
C LEU A 195 -0.29 -5.98 17.05
N THR A 196 -1.29 -5.22 17.50
CA THR A 196 -1.91 -5.41 18.82
C THR A 196 -3.11 -6.37 18.72
N PRO A 197 -3.56 -6.97 19.83
CA PRO A 197 -4.78 -7.78 19.82
C PRO A 197 -6.01 -7.06 19.27
N GLU A 198 -6.09 -5.72 19.47
CA GLU A 198 -7.19 -4.90 18.97
C GLU A 198 -7.15 -4.77 17.44
N VAL A 199 -5.96 -4.60 16.86
CA VAL A 199 -5.78 -4.58 15.40
C VAL A 199 -6.18 -5.92 14.79
N LEU A 200 -5.71 -7.04 15.38
CA LEU A 200 -6.07 -8.38 14.91
C LEU A 200 -7.59 -8.62 14.96
N LYS A 201 -8.25 -8.19 16.04
CA LYS A 201 -9.72 -8.25 16.16
C LYS A 201 -10.41 -7.41 15.10
N LEU A 202 -9.86 -6.24 14.74
CA LEU A 202 -10.45 -5.39 13.69
C LEU A 202 -10.29 -6.04 12.30
N VAL A 203 -9.14 -6.66 12.01
CA VAL A 203 -8.94 -7.43 10.77
C VAL A 203 -9.94 -8.59 10.70
N GLU A 204 -10.06 -9.38 11.76
CA GLU A 204 -11.03 -10.48 11.85
C GLU A 204 -12.47 -9.98 11.69
N TYR A 205 -12.84 -8.90 12.40
CA TYR A 205 -14.16 -8.26 12.30
C TYR A 205 -14.49 -7.77 10.89
N SER A 206 -13.50 -7.21 10.20
CA SER A 206 -13.68 -6.74 8.82
C SER A 206 -14.02 -7.87 7.85
N GLY A 207 -13.48 -9.08 8.10
CA GLY A 207 -13.52 -10.21 7.19
C GLY A 207 -12.57 -10.06 6.00
N PHE A 208 -11.81 -8.96 5.94
CA PHE A 208 -10.83 -8.74 4.88
C PHE A 208 -9.62 -9.66 5.07
N PRO A 209 -9.10 -10.32 4.02
CA PRO A 209 -7.87 -11.08 4.14
C PRO A 209 -6.70 -10.17 4.54
N GLY A 210 -5.93 -10.63 5.52
CA GLY A 210 -4.67 -10.01 5.89
C GLY A 210 -3.53 -10.46 4.97
N MET A 211 -2.35 -9.89 5.16
CA MET A 211 -1.18 -10.15 4.33
C MET A 211 -0.14 -11.01 5.05
N LYS A 212 0.50 -11.90 4.31
CA LYS A 212 1.64 -12.71 4.73
C LYS A 212 2.79 -12.50 3.75
N VAL A 213 3.93 -12.02 4.23
CA VAL A 213 5.12 -11.73 3.41
C VAL A 213 6.22 -12.73 3.76
N LEU A 214 6.64 -13.53 2.78
CA LEU A 214 7.63 -14.59 2.99
C LEU A 214 9.00 -14.06 3.37
N GLU A 215 9.39 -12.87 2.92
CA GLU A 215 10.64 -12.23 3.35
C GLU A 215 10.69 -11.95 4.87
N PHE A 216 9.55 -11.93 5.57
CA PHE A 216 9.51 -11.80 7.03
C PHE A 216 9.46 -13.15 7.77
N ALA A 217 9.50 -14.27 7.04
CA ALA A 217 9.30 -15.59 7.63
C ALA A 217 10.55 -16.18 8.29
N PHE A 218 11.74 -15.88 7.77
CA PHE A 218 12.95 -16.65 8.02
C PHE A 218 13.90 -16.02 9.03
N ASP A 219 13.36 -15.49 10.14
CA ASP A 219 14.14 -15.06 11.29
C ASP A 219 14.17 -16.20 12.36
N PRO A 220 15.32 -16.84 12.61
CA PRO A 220 15.40 -17.96 13.56
C PRO A 220 15.31 -17.52 15.03
N ARG A 221 15.35 -16.20 15.32
CA ARG A 221 15.40 -15.66 16.67
C ARG A 221 14.03 -15.62 17.36
N GLU A 222 12.95 -15.69 16.58
CA GLU A 222 11.59 -15.62 17.10
C GLU A 222 10.61 -16.43 16.28
N PRO A 223 9.50 -16.94 16.90
CA PRO A 223 8.44 -17.57 16.15
C PRO A 223 7.81 -16.61 15.14
N SER A 224 7.68 -17.02 13.89
CA SER A 224 7.13 -16.18 12.83
C SER A 224 5.72 -16.63 12.40
N ASN A 225 4.77 -15.69 12.46
CA ASN A 225 3.44 -15.88 11.88
C ASN A 225 3.43 -15.79 10.34
N TYR A 226 4.59 -15.49 9.75
CA TYR A 226 4.79 -15.45 8.31
C TYR A 226 5.26 -16.77 7.71
N LEU A 227 5.51 -17.80 8.54
CA LEU A 227 5.81 -19.15 8.06
C LEU A 227 4.54 -19.79 7.49
N PRO A 228 4.57 -20.37 6.28
CA PRO A 228 3.40 -20.91 5.57
C PRO A 228 2.51 -21.88 6.35
N HIS A 229 3.08 -22.69 7.26
CA HIS A 229 2.29 -23.62 8.09
C HIS A 229 1.38 -22.91 9.11
N ASN A 230 1.65 -21.64 9.45
CA ASN A 230 0.85 -20.83 10.38
C ASN A 230 -0.28 -20.05 9.68
N TYR A 231 -0.41 -20.14 8.37
CA TYR A 231 -1.42 -19.38 7.63
C TYR A 231 -2.83 -19.91 7.89
N THR A 232 -3.78 -19.00 7.89
CA THR A 232 -5.20 -19.29 7.69
C THR A 232 -5.55 -19.21 6.22
N GLU A 233 -6.71 -19.71 5.82
CA GLU A 233 -7.16 -19.58 4.42
C GLU A 233 -7.42 -18.12 4.05
N ASN A 234 -8.03 -17.35 4.97
CA ASN A 234 -8.36 -15.94 4.74
C ASN A 234 -7.13 -15.03 4.87
N CYS A 235 -6.13 -15.26 4.04
CA CYS A 235 -4.97 -14.38 3.91
C CYS A 235 -4.43 -14.41 2.47
N ILE A 236 -3.59 -13.43 2.16
CA ILE A 236 -2.85 -13.36 0.89
C ILE A 236 -1.37 -13.50 1.19
N CYS A 237 -0.74 -14.47 0.54
CA CYS A 237 0.70 -14.70 0.65
C CYS A 237 1.43 -13.96 -0.46
N TYR A 238 2.45 -13.20 -0.08
CA TYR A 238 3.36 -12.49 -0.98
C TYR A 238 4.78 -13.05 -0.84
N THR A 239 5.56 -13.10 -1.91
CA THR A 239 7.03 -13.21 -1.78
C THR A 239 7.58 -12.00 -1.06
N GLY A 240 7.37 -10.83 -1.61
CA GLY A 240 7.57 -9.49 -1.10
C GLY A 240 6.58 -8.54 -1.75
N THR A 241 6.41 -7.34 -1.20
CA THR A 241 5.61 -6.26 -1.78
C THR A 241 6.50 -5.29 -2.56
N HIS A 242 5.91 -4.24 -3.14
CA HIS A 242 6.68 -3.16 -3.79
C HIS A 242 7.65 -2.43 -2.84
N ASP A 243 7.46 -2.54 -1.54
CA ASP A 243 8.30 -1.92 -0.51
C ASP A 243 9.45 -2.84 -0.04
N ASN A 244 9.34 -4.13 -0.35
CA ASN A 244 10.35 -5.11 -0.02
C ASN A 244 11.50 -5.12 -1.05
N GLU A 245 12.50 -5.91 -0.78
CA GLU A 245 13.55 -6.26 -1.75
C GLU A 245 12.94 -7.13 -2.87
N THR A 246 13.71 -7.38 -3.92
CA THR A 246 13.40 -8.52 -4.78
C THR A 246 13.82 -9.79 -4.04
N LEU A 247 13.19 -10.92 -4.34
CA LEU A 247 13.50 -12.18 -3.67
C LEU A 247 14.98 -12.60 -3.85
N MET A 248 15.57 -12.30 -5.01
CA MET A 248 17.01 -12.50 -5.23
C MET A 248 17.85 -11.64 -4.26
N GLN A 249 17.57 -10.35 -4.18
CA GLN A 249 18.27 -9.44 -3.27
C GLN A 249 18.07 -9.86 -1.81
N PHE A 250 16.87 -10.26 -1.42
CA PHE A 250 16.59 -10.77 -0.09
C PHE A 250 17.45 -11.99 0.25
N CYS A 251 17.49 -13.00 -0.65
CA CYS A 251 18.31 -14.20 -0.42
C CYS A 251 19.82 -13.89 -0.33
N GLU A 252 20.31 -12.94 -1.14
CA GLU A 252 21.71 -12.48 -1.08
C GLU A 252 22.05 -11.76 0.23
N ASN A 253 21.07 -11.10 0.85
CA ASN A 253 21.23 -10.33 2.08
C ASN A 253 20.95 -11.14 3.36
N LEU A 254 20.51 -12.38 3.27
CA LEU A 254 20.27 -13.22 4.43
C LEU A 254 21.56 -13.41 5.25
N SER A 255 21.43 -13.39 6.58
CA SER A 255 22.52 -13.86 7.44
C SER A 255 22.72 -15.37 7.25
N PRO A 256 23.93 -15.90 7.52
CA PRO A 256 24.17 -17.34 7.43
C PRO A 256 23.19 -18.17 8.29
N GLU A 257 22.77 -17.63 9.44
CA GLU A 257 21.83 -18.28 10.33
C GLU A 257 20.40 -18.30 9.73
N SER A 258 19.98 -17.19 9.10
CA SER A 258 18.66 -17.08 8.45
C SER A 258 18.61 -17.91 7.16
N ASP A 259 19.68 -17.96 6.36
CA ASP A 259 19.78 -18.83 5.19
C ASP A 259 19.69 -20.31 5.60
N ALA A 260 20.46 -20.73 6.60
CA ALA A 260 20.41 -22.10 7.11
C ALA A 260 19.00 -22.48 7.63
N TYR A 261 18.38 -21.57 8.37
CA TYR A 261 17.02 -21.75 8.88
C TYR A 261 15.98 -21.85 7.74
N ALA A 262 16.05 -20.99 6.75
CA ALA A 262 15.18 -21.02 5.59
C ALA A 262 15.31 -22.36 4.83
N ARG A 263 16.53 -22.81 4.57
CA ARG A 263 16.79 -24.10 3.89
C ARG A 263 16.31 -25.30 4.70
N GLU A 264 16.57 -25.32 6.01
CA GLU A 264 16.06 -26.39 6.89
C GLU A 264 14.53 -26.43 6.87
N TYR A 265 13.89 -25.27 7.01
CA TYR A 265 12.42 -25.16 6.98
C TYR A 265 11.83 -25.63 5.65
N LEU A 266 12.45 -25.26 4.55
CA LEU A 266 12.00 -25.61 3.20
C LEU A 266 12.41 -27.05 2.78
N GLY A 267 13.27 -27.71 3.56
CA GLY A 267 13.74 -29.07 3.28
C GLY A 267 14.67 -29.17 2.07
N ILE A 268 15.46 -28.12 1.81
CA ILE A 268 16.38 -28.03 0.68
C ILE A 268 17.84 -28.04 1.13
N GLY A 269 18.74 -28.48 0.25
CA GLY A 269 20.17 -28.49 0.48
C GLY A 269 20.86 -27.12 0.25
N PRO A 270 22.18 -27.04 0.57
CA PRO A 270 22.92 -25.79 0.43
C PRO A 270 23.08 -25.32 -1.04
N ASP A 271 23.08 -26.25 -1.98
CA ASP A 271 23.25 -25.95 -3.41
C ASP A 271 21.91 -25.77 -4.15
N ASP A 272 20.78 -26.00 -3.49
CA ASP A 272 19.46 -25.84 -4.08
C ASP A 272 19.06 -24.37 -4.20
N ASP A 273 18.15 -24.09 -5.12
CA ASP A 273 17.67 -22.74 -5.43
C ASP A 273 16.71 -22.23 -4.37
N LEU A 274 17.18 -21.40 -3.46
CA LEU A 274 16.39 -20.85 -2.35
C LEU A 274 15.21 -19.96 -2.83
N PRO A 275 15.38 -19.02 -3.78
CA PRO A 275 14.26 -18.24 -4.30
C PRO A 275 13.14 -19.09 -4.92
N ASP A 276 13.44 -20.12 -5.73
CA ASP A 276 12.41 -21.01 -6.28
C ASP A 276 11.71 -21.80 -5.18
N ALA A 277 12.43 -22.25 -4.16
CA ALA A 277 11.85 -22.95 -3.02
C ALA A 277 10.91 -22.05 -2.18
N ILE A 278 11.24 -20.77 -2.02
CA ILE A 278 10.37 -19.79 -1.34
C ILE A 278 9.09 -19.55 -2.15
N ILE A 279 9.21 -19.39 -3.48
CA ILE A 279 8.04 -19.24 -4.37
C ILE A 279 7.14 -20.49 -4.27
N ASP A 280 7.74 -21.69 -4.33
CA ASP A 280 6.99 -22.95 -4.22
C ASP A 280 6.28 -23.07 -2.87
N ALA A 281 6.95 -22.75 -1.76
CA ALA A 281 6.34 -22.76 -0.43
C ALA A 281 5.15 -21.79 -0.32
N GLY A 282 5.24 -20.60 -0.92
CA GLY A 282 4.14 -19.66 -1.02
C GLY A 282 2.98 -20.21 -1.84
N MET A 283 3.28 -20.79 -2.99
CA MET A 283 2.29 -21.44 -3.85
C MET A 283 1.59 -22.63 -3.19
N GLN A 284 2.30 -23.42 -2.38
CA GLN A 284 1.75 -24.57 -1.66
C GLN A 284 1.03 -24.19 -0.36
N SER A 285 1.10 -22.92 0.06
CA SER A 285 0.48 -22.45 1.30
C SER A 285 -1.05 -22.52 1.26
N LYS A 286 -1.70 -22.40 2.44
CA LYS A 286 -3.16 -22.36 2.57
C LYS A 286 -3.79 -21.03 2.18
N ALA A 287 -2.98 -19.99 1.92
CA ALA A 287 -3.48 -18.65 1.58
C ALA A 287 -4.43 -18.71 0.37
N ASN A 288 -5.53 -17.98 0.42
CA ASN A 288 -6.48 -17.93 -0.70
C ASN A 288 -5.86 -17.41 -2.00
N LEU A 289 -4.92 -16.49 -1.88
CA LEU A 289 -4.19 -15.93 -3.02
C LEU A 289 -2.68 -15.95 -2.74
N PHE A 290 -1.89 -16.22 -3.77
CA PHE A 290 -0.44 -16.04 -3.78
C PHE A 290 -0.05 -15.00 -4.81
N VAL A 291 0.76 -14.03 -4.40
CA VAL A 291 1.25 -12.93 -5.23
C VAL A 291 2.77 -12.92 -5.18
N ALA A 292 3.42 -12.99 -6.34
CA ALA A 292 4.87 -12.83 -6.45
C ALA A 292 5.20 -11.67 -7.38
N GLN A 293 6.25 -10.94 -7.08
CA GLN A 293 6.77 -9.90 -7.95
C GLN A 293 7.26 -10.56 -9.26
N ILE A 294 6.99 -9.92 -10.40
CA ILE A 294 7.52 -10.44 -11.69
C ILE A 294 9.05 -10.46 -11.69
N GLN A 295 9.68 -9.57 -10.94
CA GLN A 295 11.13 -9.52 -10.72
C GLN A 295 11.67 -10.84 -10.14
N ASP A 296 10.89 -11.49 -9.27
CA ASP A 296 11.29 -12.73 -8.60
C ASP A 296 11.33 -13.89 -9.61
N TYR A 297 10.32 -13.98 -10.47
CA TYR A 297 10.30 -14.96 -11.56
C TYR A 297 11.40 -14.71 -12.61
N LEU A 298 11.77 -13.44 -12.83
CA LEU A 298 12.83 -13.01 -13.74
C LEU A 298 14.23 -13.10 -13.10
N ARG A 299 14.34 -13.41 -11.82
CA ARG A 299 15.60 -13.52 -11.08
C ARG A 299 16.41 -12.21 -11.08
N LEU A 300 15.72 -11.08 -10.92
CA LEU A 300 16.35 -9.77 -10.88
C LEU A 300 16.74 -9.41 -9.46
N GLY A 301 17.87 -8.75 -9.30
CA GLY A 301 18.42 -8.29 -8.03
C GLY A 301 17.97 -6.89 -7.64
N ALA A 302 18.80 -6.22 -6.83
CA ALA A 302 18.53 -4.90 -6.25
C ALA A 302 18.21 -3.81 -7.28
N GLU A 303 18.72 -3.93 -8.50
CA GLU A 303 18.49 -3.00 -9.61
C GLU A 303 17.03 -2.94 -10.05
N ALA A 304 16.26 -3.99 -9.74
CA ALA A 304 14.85 -4.09 -10.09
C ALA A 304 13.90 -3.81 -8.91
N ARG A 305 14.42 -3.46 -7.73
CA ARG A 305 13.60 -3.08 -6.58
C ARG A 305 12.71 -1.89 -6.92
N MET A 306 11.41 -1.99 -6.61
CA MET A 306 10.43 -0.96 -6.96
C MET A 306 10.53 0.25 -6.04
N ASN A 307 10.57 0.05 -4.74
CA ASN A 307 10.60 1.13 -3.75
C ASN A 307 11.44 0.78 -2.53
N GLU A 308 12.05 1.80 -1.91
CA GLU A 308 12.69 1.71 -0.61
C GLU A 308 12.00 2.68 0.35
N PRO A 309 11.19 2.17 1.30
CA PRO A 309 10.38 2.99 2.19
C PRO A 309 11.19 4.02 2.97
N GLY A 310 10.59 5.20 3.20
CA GLY A 310 11.23 6.28 3.95
C GLY A 310 12.35 6.98 3.21
N THR A 311 12.55 6.74 1.92
CA THR A 311 13.58 7.38 1.08
C THR A 311 12.98 8.12 -0.13
N LEU A 312 13.71 9.13 -0.60
CA LEU A 312 13.40 9.86 -1.85
C LEU A 312 14.49 9.58 -2.90
N LYS A 313 14.76 8.30 -3.15
CA LYS A 313 15.76 7.88 -4.14
C LYS A 313 15.23 8.06 -5.56
N PRO A 314 16.07 8.49 -6.53
CA PRO A 314 15.64 8.69 -7.91
C PRO A 314 15.11 7.43 -8.60
N GLN A 315 15.54 6.25 -8.17
CA GLN A 315 15.13 4.96 -8.73
C GLN A 315 13.76 4.48 -8.23
N ASN A 316 13.25 4.97 -7.10
CA ASN A 316 11.96 4.56 -6.54
C ASN A 316 10.84 4.78 -7.57
N TRP A 317 10.01 3.76 -7.76
CA TRP A 317 8.86 3.75 -8.68
C TRP A 317 9.23 3.91 -10.15
N ARG A 318 10.46 3.57 -10.57
CA ARG A 318 10.94 3.78 -11.95
C ARG A 318 11.34 2.51 -12.68
N TRP A 319 11.48 1.39 -11.98
CA TRP A 319 11.77 0.13 -12.65
C TRP A 319 10.65 -0.23 -13.64
N ARG A 320 11.04 -0.75 -14.80
CA ARG A 320 10.12 -1.18 -15.85
C ARG A 320 10.65 -2.43 -16.53
N LEU A 321 9.72 -3.29 -16.93
CA LEU A 321 10.02 -4.39 -17.84
C LEU A 321 10.61 -3.87 -19.16
N THR A 322 11.55 -4.62 -19.70
CA THR A 322 12.12 -4.38 -21.03
C THR A 322 11.58 -5.40 -22.04
N PRO A 323 11.53 -5.05 -23.34
CA PRO A 323 11.11 -6.00 -24.38
C PRO A 323 11.90 -7.29 -24.31
N GLY A 324 11.21 -8.43 -24.40
CA GLY A 324 11.82 -9.76 -24.42
C GLY A 324 12.04 -10.41 -23.04
N GLN A 325 11.78 -9.72 -21.93
CA GLN A 325 11.86 -10.33 -20.60
C GLN A 325 10.68 -11.30 -20.33
N LEU A 326 9.48 -10.98 -20.80
CA LEU A 326 8.33 -11.88 -20.70
C LEU A 326 8.34 -12.85 -21.91
N THR A 327 8.84 -14.07 -21.69
CA THR A 327 8.95 -15.11 -22.70
C THR A 327 7.89 -16.19 -22.52
N ASP A 328 7.58 -16.93 -23.59
CA ASP A 328 6.69 -18.10 -23.50
C ASP A 328 7.22 -19.14 -22.51
N ALA A 329 8.54 -19.36 -22.48
CA ALA A 329 9.18 -20.27 -21.54
C ALA A 329 8.96 -19.85 -20.07
N LEU A 330 8.98 -18.54 -19.77
CA LEU A 330 8.64 -18.02 -18.43
C LEU A 330 7.17 -18.27 -18.11
N ALA A 331 6.28 -17.97 -19.05
CA ALA A 331 4.84 -18.22 -18.87
C ALA A 331 4.55 -19.71 -18.61
N GLU A 332 5.19 -20.62 -19.37
CA GLU A 332 5.09 -22.06 -19.14
C GLU A 332 5.66 -22.49 -17.79
N LYS A 333 6.77 -21.90 -17.32
CA LYS A 333 7.31 -22.16 -15.97
C LYS A 333 6.28 -21.80 -14.91
N ILE A 334 5.72 -20.59 -14.97
CA ILE A 334 4.73 -20.11 -14.01
C ILE A 334 3.48 -20.98 -14.05
N ALA A 335 2.97 -21.32 -15.24
CA ALA A 335 1.81 -22.19 -15.40
C ALA A 335 2.03 -23.57 -14.78
N ARG A 336 3.22 -24.18 -14.96
CA ARG A 336 3.54 -25.46 -14.32
C ARG A 336 3.51 -25.37 -12.78
N LEU A 337 4.09 -24.31 -12.19
CA LEU A 337 4.07 -24.10 -10.74
C LEU A 337 2.64 -23.92 -10.22
N THR A 338 1.85 -23.08 -10.90
CA THR A 338 0.45 -22.81 -10.54
C THR A 338 -0.40 -24.09 -10.59
N ASN A 339 -0.25 -24.88 -11.66
CA ASN A 339 -0.97 -26.15 -11.80
C ASN A 339 -0.53 -27.18 -10.75
N ALA A 340 0.76 -27.29 -10.44
CA ALA A 340 1.27 -28.20 -9.42
C ALA A 340 0.72 -27.85 -8.02
N ALA A 341 0.55 -26.56 -7.73
CA ALA A 341 -0.04 -26.04 -6.51
C ALA A 341 -1.59 -26.06 -6.52
N LYS A 342 -2.23 -26.48 -7.61
CA LYS A 342 -3.69 -26.49 -7.80
C LYS A 342 -4.35 -25.12 -7.58
N ARG A 343 -3.68 -24.05 -8.00
CA ARG A 343 -4.16 -22.67 -7.92
C ARG A 343 -4.70 -22.19 -9.27
N VAL A 344 -5.65 -22.92 -9.82
CA VAL A 344 -6.35 -22.62 -11.08
C VAL A 344 -7.85 -22.54 -10.84
#